data_ff71e7006a1e9ecbb017ea9ddb8e297f
#
_entry.id   ff71e7006a1e9ecbb017ea9ddb8e297f
#
_cell.length_a   1.000
_cell.length_b   1.000
_cell.length_c   1.000
_cell.angle_alpha   90.00
_cell.angle_beta   90.00
_cell.angle_gamma   90.00
#
_symmetry.space_group_name_H-M   'P 1'
#
loop_
_entity.id
_entity.type
_entity.pdbx_description
1 polymer ?
#
loop_
_entity_poly.entity_id
_entity_poly.type
_entity_poly.pdbx_seq_one_letter_code
_entity_poly.pdbx_strand_id
1 'polypeptide(L)'
;LFTFNIRVPLLEGLSGTSFPNAEINIPGLKAQESGALLITHWGLSGPAVLKISAWEARTLAALEYQFDIRINFIGKTIYEAEALFMEYRENHPKKTITQSRIFDVTGRFWNRVLELAKILPDKSISNISSKELKSLLRILCEKDFHVNGKSTFKDEFVTAGGVELKEINFKNMASRKLPNFYIAGEVLNIDAVTGGFNFQACWSEAFLIAQDLNTKTF
;
A
#
# COMPACT_ATOMS: atom_id res chain seq x y z
N LEU A 1 -8.60 -6.15 -3.37
CA LEU A 1 -8.16 -5.23 -2.30
C LEU A 1 -7.92 -6.03 -1.03
N PHE A 2 -6.68 -6.14 -0.56
CA PHE A 2 -6.34 -6.90 0.64
C PHE A 2 -5.11 -6.33 1.35
N THR A 3 -4.93 -6.71 2.61
CA THR A 3 -3.80 -6.31 3.45
C THR A 3 -2.73 -7.39 3.44
N PHE A 4 -1.48 -7.02 3.73
CA PHE A 4 -0.32 -7.90 3.65
C PHE A 4 0.05 -8.47 5.02
N ASN A 5 0.18 -9.80 5.09
CA ASN A 5 0.67 -10.48 6.27
C ASN A 5 2.20 -10.48 6.29
N ILE A 6 2.77 -9.82 7.30
CA ILE A 6 4.22 -9.69 7.46
C ILE A 6 4.55 -9.81 8.95
N ARG A 7 5.39 -10.77 9.31
CA ARG A 7 5.85 -10.97 10.68
C ARG A 7 7.35 -10.82 10.76
N VAL A 8 7.77 -9.65 11.19
CA VAL A 8 9.21 -9.31 11.32
C VAL A 8 9.43 -8.41 12.54
N PRO A 9 10.62 -8.47 13.18
CA PRO A 9 10.92 -7.68 14.38
C PRO A 9 10.69 -6.19 14.24
N LEU A 10 10.90 -5.60 13.05
CA LEU A 10 10.68 -4.17 12.81
C LEU A 10 9.23 -3.75 13.09
N LEU A 11 8.25 -4.58 12.82
CA LEU A 11 6.82 -4.25 12.94
C LEU A 11 6.22 -4.64 14.29
N GLU A 12 6.90 -5.47 15.08
CA GLU A 12 6.40 -5.97 16.36
C GLU A 12 6.16 -4.85 17.37
N GLY A 13 4.98 -4.83 17.99
CA GLY A 13 4.59 -3.83 18.98
C GLY A 13 4.33 -2.43 18.42
N LEU A 14 4.33 -2.26 17.09
CA LEU A 14 4.12 -0.98 16.41
C LEU A 14 2.73 -0.85 15.75
N SER A 15 1.81 -1.79 16.01
CA SER A 15 0.44 -1.70 15.51
C SER A 15 -0.20 -0.33 15.84
N GLY A 16 -0.91 0.23 14.85
CA GLY A 16 -1.48 1.58 14.92
C GLY A 16 -0.51 2.69 14.49
N THR A 17 0.76 2.37 14.18
CA THR A 17 1.68 3.36 13.61
C THR A 17 1.37 3.58 12.14
N SER A 18 1.21 4.85 11.75
CA SER A 18 0.95 5.25 10.36
C SER A 18 2.07 6.13 9.81
N PHE A 19 2.23 6.09 8.49
CA PHE A 19 3.18 6.89 7.71
C PHE A 19 2.38 7.55 6.59
N PRO A 20 2.22 8.87 6.60
CA PRO A 20 1.31 9.55 5.66
C PRO A 20 1.79 9.52 4.21
N ASN A 21 3.09 9.49 3.99
CA ASN A 21 3.74 9.62 2.68
C ASN A 21 4.69 8.44 2.40
N ALA A 22 4.29 7.24 2.75
CA ALA A 22 5.09 6.07 2.43
C ALA A 22 4.99 5.69 0.94
N GLU A 23 6.02 5.01 0.45
CA GLU A 23 6.02 4.40 -0.87
C GLU A 23 6.18 2.89 -0.73
N ILE A 24 5.44 2.14 -1.53
CA ILE A 24 5.52 0.70 -1.61
C ILE A 24 5.83 0.30 -3.05
N ASN A 25 6.77 -0.60 -3.21
CA ASN A 25 7.17 -1.16 -4.50
C ASN A 25 7.21 -2.69 -4.40
N ILE A 26 6.81 -3.38 -5.46
CA ILE A 26 6.95 -4.84 -5.58
C ILE A 26 8.12 -5.11 -6.53
N PRO A 27 9.29 -5.54 -6.03
CA PRO A 27 10.44 -5.85 -6.88
C PRO A 27 10.08 -6.92 -7.92
N GLY A 28 10.48 -6.68 -9.17
CA GLY A 28 10.16 -7.57 -10.30
C GLY A 28 8.84 -7.30 -11.00
N LEU A 29 7.94 -6.52 -10.39
CA LEU A 29 6.76 -5.94 -11.04
C LEU A 29 6.98 -4.44 -11.23
N LYS A 30 6.38 -3.86 -12.28
CA LYS A 30 6.37 -2.38 -12.45
C LYS A 30 5.28 -1.74 -11.57
N ALA A 31 5.13 -2.25 -10.34
CA ALA A 31 4.09 -1.87 -9.40
C ALA A 31 4.69 -1.02 -8.28
N GLN A 32 4.26 0.23 -8.21
CA GLN A 32 4.64 1.18 -7.18
C GLN A 32 3.43 2.04 -6.82
N GLU A 33 3.21 2.25 -5.53
CA GLU A 33 2.18 3.13 -5.01
C GLU A 33 2.71 3.99 -3.89
N SER A 34 2.14 5.19 -3.78
CA SER A 34 2.44 6.14 -2.71
C SER A 34 1.17 6.46 -1.93
N GLY A 35 1.32 6.74 -0.65
CA GLY A 35 0.23 7.14 0.21
C GLY A 35 0.39 6.70 1.64
N ALA A 36 -0.69 6.83 2.41
CA ALA A 36 -0.65 6.42 3.81
C ALA A 36 -0.47 4.90 3.94
N LEU A 37 0.45 4.50 4.81
CA LEU A 37 0.76 3.13 5.21
C LEU A 37 0.45 2.97 6.70
N LEU A 38 -0.13 1.84 7.08
CA LEU A 38 -0.48 1.52 8.46
C LEU A 38 0.13 0.18 8.87
N ILE A 39 0.83 0.16 10.01
CA ILE A 39 1.22 -1.09 10.65
C ILE A 39 0.04 -1.65 11.41
N THR A 40 -0.29 -2.91 11.19
CA THR A 40 -1.35 -3.66 11.87
C THR A 40 -0.75 -4.77 12.74
N HIS A 41 -1.59 -5.50 13.47
CA HIS A 41 -1.16 -6.66 14.25
C HIS A 41 -0.66 -7.83 13.41
N TRP A 42 -1.02 -7.89 12.14
CA TRP A 42 -0.65 -8.97 11.21
C TRP A 42 0.34 -8.54 10.11
N GLY A 43 0.60 -7.25 9.96
CA GLY A 43 1.52 -6.75 8.94
C GLY A 43 1.20 -5.33 8.49
N LEU A 44 0.93 -5.11 7.20
CA LEU A 44 0.74 -3.79 6.61
C LEU A 44 -0.63 -3.62 5.97
N SER A 45 -1.19 -2.43 6.12
CA SER A 45 -2.45 -1.97 5.55
C SER A 45 -2.33 -0.49 5.14
N GLY A 46 -3.45 0.12 4.82
CA GLY A 46 -3.55 1.54 4.46
C GLY A 46 -3.69 1.75 2.95
N PRO A 47 -4.00 2.98 2.53
CA PRO A 47 -4.29 3.31 1.12
C PRO A 47 -3.24 2.84 0.12
N ALA A 48 -1.94 2.97 0.42
CA ALA A 48 -0.88 2.51 -0.47
C ALA A 48 -0.92 0.99 -0.69
N VAL A 49 -1.11 0.21 0.39
CA VAL A 49 -1.23 -1.26 0.33
C VAL A 49 -2.49 -1.68 -0.42
N LEU A 50 -3.64 -1.05 -0.12
CA LEU A 50 -4.90 -1.38 -0.76
C LEU A 50 -4.89 -1.08 -2.26
N LYS A 51 -4.28 0.03 -2.68
CA LYS A 51 -4.15 0.37 -4.10
C LYS A 51 -3.29 -0.64 -4.85
N ILE A 52 -2.08 -0.92 -4.35
CA ILE A 52 -1.16 -1.86 -5.03
C ILE A 52 -1.75 -3.27 -5.07
N SER A 53 -2.46 -3.69 -4.02
CA SER A 53 -3.15 -4.99 -3.98
C SER A 53 -4.32 -5.06 -4.96
N ALA A 54 -4.95 -3.94 -5.30
CA ALA A 54 -6.00 -3.88 -6.32
C ALA A 54 -5.42 -4.01 -7.72
N TRP A 55 -4.41 -3.22 -8.04
CA TRP A 55 -3.77 -3.23 -9.36
C TRP A 55 -3.14 -4.57 -9.71
N GLU A 56 -2.50 -5.20 -8.72
CA GLU A 56 -1.78 -6.46 -8.91
C GLU A 56 -2.55 -7.69 -8.42
N ALA A 57 -3.86 -7.57 -8.20
CA ALA A 57 -4.66 -8.61 -7.55
C ALA A 57 -4.48 -10.01 -8.18
N ARG A 58 -4.46 -10.11 -9.50
CA ARG A 58 -4.31 -11.37 -10.24
C ARG A 58 -2.87 -11.89 -10.20
N THR A 59 -1.90 -11.00 -10.37
CA THR A 59 -0.47 -11.33 -10.30
C THR A 59 -0.13 -11.87 -8.91
N LEU A 60 -0.60 -11.19 -7.86
CA LEU A 60 -0.34 -11.59 -6.48
C LEU A 60 -1.09 -12.87 -6.10
N ALA A 61 -2.28 -13.11 -6.65
CA ALA A 61 -2.97 -14.38 -6.48
C ALA A 61 -2.24 -15.55 -7.15
N ALA A 62 -1.67 -15.34 -8.35
CA ALA A 62 -0.86 -16.35 -9.04
C ALA A 62 0.44 -16.69 -8.30
N LEU A 63 0.96 -15.76 -7.49
CA LEU A 63 2.10 -15.97 -6.57
C LEU A 63 1.66 -16.57 -5.23
N GLU A 64 0.41 -17.01 -5.09
CA GLU A 64 -0.16 -17.52 -3.83
C GLU A 64 0.04 -16.55 -2.65
N TYR A 65 0.08 -15.25 -2.96
CA TYR A 65 0.33 -14.17 -2.00
C TYR A 65 1.68 -14.27 -1.26
N GLN A 66 2.69 -14.90 -1.89
CA GLN A 66 4.06 -14.99 -1.42
C GLN A 66 4.94 -14.14 -2.32
N PHE A 67 5.38 -12.99 -1.86
CA PHE A 67 6.15 -12.05 -2.67
C PHE A 67 6.92 -11.05 -1.80
N ASP A 68 7.92 -10.42 -2.39
CA ASP A 68 8.69 -9.39 -1.71
C ASP A 68 8.16 -8.00 -2.04
N ILE A 69 8.24 -7.11 -1.05
CA ILE A 69 7.95 -5.69 -1.19
C ILE A 69 9.10 -4.86 -0.65
N ARG A 70 9.27 -3.66 -1.19
CA ARG A 70 10.17 -2.64 -0.66
C ARG A 70 9.37 -1.45 -0.19
N ILE A 71 9.64 -1.01 1.03
CA ILE A 71 8.97 0.12 1.67
C ILE A 71 9.95 1.27 1.87
N ASN A 72 9.51 2.45 1.46
CA ASN A 72 10.06 3.73 1.86
C ASN A 72 9.07 4.36 2.85
N PHE A 73 9.42 4.40 4.12
CA PHE A 73 8.53 4.87 5.19
C PHE A 73 8.37 6.39 5.23
N ILE A 74 9.32 7.12 4.66
CA ILE A 74 9.41 8.60 4.78
C ILE A 74 9.17 9.33 3.46
N GLY A 75 8.95 8.60 2.34
CA GLY A 75 8.71 9.19 1.03
C GLY A 75 9.86 10.06 0.52
N LYS A 76 11.10 9.75 0.89
CA LYS A 76 12.31 10.47 0.48
C LYS A 76 13.34 9.50 -0.07
N THR A 77 14.07 9.93 -1.07
CA THR A 77 15.24 9.20 -1.53
C THR A 77 16.31 9.14 -0.42
N ILE A 78 17.21 8.16 -0.52
CA ILE A 78 18.36 8.07 0.41
C ILE A 78 19.17 9.38 0.42
N TYR A 79 19.36 10.00 -0.74
CA TYR A 79 20.12 11.25 -0.87
C TYR A 79 19.45 12.42 -0.16
N GLU A 80 18.15 12.59 -0.32
CA GLU A 80 17.37 13.62 0.37
C GLU A 80 17.37 13.40 1.88
N ALA A 81 17.20 12.15 2.32
CA ALA A 81 17.22 11.80 3.73
C ALA A 81 18.63 12.01 4.35
N GLU A 82 19.67 11.69 3.61
CA GLU A 82 21.07 11.96 4.02
C GLU A 82 21.33 13.46 4.15
N ALA A 83 20.91 14.26 3.18
CA ALA A 83 21.05 15.71 3.23
C ALA A 83 20.36 16.31 4.46
N LEU A 84 19.12 15.92 4.75
CA LEU A 84 18.38 16.34 5.94
C LEU A 84 19.06 15.92 7.24
N PHE A 85 19.63 14.74 7.28
CA PHE A 85 20.37 14.25 8.43
C PHE A 85 21.64 15.09 8.67
N MET A 86 22.37 15.40 7.60
CA MET A 86 23.61 16.18 7.68
C MET A 86 23.32 17.61 8.13
N GLU A 87 22.33 18.27 7.56
CA GLU A 87 21.88 19.60 7.97
C GLU A 87 21.47 19.63 9.45
N TYR A 88 20.68 18.63 9.89
CA TYR A 88 20.28 18.53 11.28
C TYR A 88 21.48 18.32 12.22
N ARG A 89 22.44 17.49 11.82
CA ARG A 89 23.67 17.21 12.56
C ARG A 89 24.52 18.45 12.74
N GLU A 90 24.67 19.31 11.73
CA GLU A 90 25.39 20.57 11.80
C GLU A 90 24.75 21.55 12.79
N ASN A 91 23.41 21.62 12.76
CA ASN A 91 22.66 22.53 13.62
C ASN A 91 22.47 22.02 15.06
N HIS A 92 22.60 20.71 15.31
CA HIS A 92 22.33 20.10 16.61
C HIS A 92 23.37 19.05 17.04
N PRO A 93 24.67 19.33 16.97
CA PRO A 93 25.73 18.31 17.12
C PRO A 93 25.75 17.60 18.48
N LYS A 94 25.24 18.25 19.53
CA LYS A 94 25.23 17.72 20.91
C LYS A 94 23.99 16.91 21.27
N LYS A 95 22.92 16.95 20.44
CA LYS A 95 21.72 16.16 20.73
C LYS A 95 21.99 14.67 20.57
N THR A 96 21.32 13.85 21.38
CA THR A 96 21.32 12.41 21.20
C THR A 96 20.45 12.05 20.02
N ILE A 97 20.76 10.93 19.38
CA ILE A 97 20.01 10.46 18.21
C ILE A 97 18.54 10.17 18.53
N THR A 98 18.25 9.69 19.73
CA THR A 98 16.87 9.44 20.19
C THR A 98 16.05 10.71 20.32
N GLN A 99 16.67 11.82 20.74
CA GLN A 99 16.01 13.13 20.86
C GLN A 99 15.91 13.87 19.52
N SER A 100 16.57 13.36 18.49
CA SER A 100 16.63 13.99 17.17
C SER A 100 15.43 13.57 16.32
N ARG A 101 14.53 14.53 16.10
CA ARG A 101 13.35 14.33 15.24
C ARG A 101 13.62 14.87 13.84
N ILE A 102 14.39 14.11 13.07
CA ILE A 102 14.83 14.51 11.73
C ILE A 102 13.74 14.19 10.71
N PHE A 103 13.04 13.08 10.91
CA PHE A 103 12.00 12.57 10.02
C PHE A 103 10.66 12.54 10.74
N ASP A 104 9.57 12.71 9.98
CA ASP A 104 8.20 12.63 10.49
C ASP A 104 7.80 11.17 10.72
N VAL A 105 8.31 10.59 11.79
CA VAL A 105 8.00 9.22 12.23
C VAL A 105 7.74 9.21 13.73
N THR A 106 6.94 8.24 14.19
CA THR A 106 6.66 8.11 15.63
C THR A 106 7.92 7.72 16.42
N GLY A 107 8.02 8.18 17.67
CA GLY A 107 9.17 7.86 18.52
C GLY A 107 9.37 6.36 18.74
N ARG A 108 8.26 5.57 18.81
CA ARG A 108 8.35 4.10 18.92
C ARG A 108 9.00 3.48 17.67
N PHE A 109 8.59 3.92 16.49
CA PHE A 109 9.18 3.44 15.24
C PHE A 109 10.63 3.88 15.12
N TRP A 110 10.94 5.15 15.45
CA TRP A 110 12.30 5.66 15.45
C TRP A 110 13.24 4.82 16.31
N ASN A 111 12.85 4.55 17.56
CA ASN A 111 13.64 3.72 18.47
C ASN A 111 13.88 2.30 17.93
N ARG A 112 12.86 1.70 17.31
CA ARG A 112 13.00 0.39 16.67
C ARG A 112 13.96 0.42 15.47
N VAL A 113 13.94 1.49 14.69
CA VAL A 113 14.88 1.68 13.57
C VAL A 113 16.32 1.85 14.09
N LEU A 114 16.53 2.60 15.17
CA LEU A 114 17.84 2.74 15.80
C LEU A 114 18.38 1.40 16.32
N GLU A 115 17.53 0.62 16.97
CA GLU A 115 17.86 -0.73 17.46
C GLU A 115 18.36 -1.63 16.31
N LEU A 116 17.61 -1.69 15.22
CA LEU A 116 17.95 -2.48 14.04
C LEU A 116 19.20 -1.95 13.31
N ALA A 117 19.43 -0.64 13.33
CA ALA A 117 20.64 -0.02 12.79
C ALA A 117 21.84 -0.21 13.72
N LYS A 118 21.64 -0.78 14.93
CA LYS A 118 22.66 -0.98 15.99
C LYS A 118 23.27 0.33 16.46
N ILE A 119 22.46 1.37 16.56
CA ILE A 119 22.84 2.69 17.04
C ILE A 119 22.39 2.84 18.51
N LEU A 120 23.33 3.16 19.40
CA LEU A 120 23.01 3.38 20.81
C LEU A 120 22.11 4.61 20.99
N PRO A 121 21.04 4.53 21.82
CA PRO A 121 20.06 5.60 21.97
C PRO A 121 20.63 6.95 22.48
N ASP A 122 21.65 6.91 23.32
CA ASP A 122 22.31 8.03 23.94
C ASP A 122 23.47 8.60 23.09
N LYS A 123 23.76 7.97 21.94
CA LYS A 123 24.82 8.41 21.04
C LYS A 123 24.54 9.81 20.50
N SER A 124 25.52 10.71 20.61
CA SER A 124 25.46 12.05 20.02
C SER A 124 25.34 11.93 18.49
N ILE A 125 24.50 12.77 17.90
CA ILE A 125 24.28 12.77 16.44
C ILE A 125 25.58 13.08 15.67
N SER A 126 26.49 13.89 16.25
CA SER A 126 27.82 14.14 15.67
C SER A 126 28.69 12.89 15.57
N ASN A 127 28.46 11.92 16.45
CA ASN A 127 29.25 10.68 16.52
C ASN A 127 28.68 9.53 15.70
N ILE A 128 27.57 9.73 14.99
CA ILE A 128 27.01 8.74 14.09
C ILE A 128 27.98 8.55 12.90
N SER A 129 28.49 7.34 12.76
CA SER A 129 29.39 6.98 11.66
C SER A 129 28.65 6.87 10.33
N SER A 130 29.38 7.00 9.22
CA SER A 130 28.78 6.83 7.88
C SER A 130 28.16 5.44 7.67
N LYS A 131 28.70 4.40 8.31
CA LYS A 131 28.13 3.05 8.25
C LYS A 131 26.78 2.94 8.96
N GLU A 132 26.68 3.54 10.16
CA GLU A 132 25.45 3.59 10.93
C GLU A 132 24.38 4.41 10.21
N LEU A 133 24.76 5.59 9.70
CA LEU A 133 23.86 6.43 8.90
C LEU A 133 23.33 5.67 7.69
N LYS A 134 24.19 5.01 6.93
CA LYS A 134 23.78 4.23 5.79
C LYS A 134 22.83 3.09 6.15
N SER A 135 23.03 2.43 7.28
CA SER A 135 22.12 1.40 7.80
C SER A 135 20.77 1.99 8.18
N LEU A 136 20.76 3.11 8.89
CA LEU A 136 19.56 3.85 9.29
C LEU A 136 18.71 4.24 8.07
N LEU A 137 19.35 4.90 7.09
CA LEU A 137 18.66 5.37 5.89
C LEU A 137 18.10 4.25 5.04
N ARG A 138 18.80 3.11 4.93
CA ARG A 138 18.27 1.93 4.24
C ARG A 138 17.02 1.37 4.90
N ILE A 139 16.96 1.37 6.24
CA ILE A 139 15.74 0.92 6.94
C ILE A 139 14.59 1.88 6.71
N LEU A 140 14.84 3.18 6.62
CA LEU A 140 13.80 4.19 6.41
C LEU A 140 13.31 4.28 4.97
N CYS A 141 14.24 4.17 3.99
CA CYS A 141 13.94 4.48 2.59
C CYS A 141 13.81 3.24 1.68
N GLU A 142 14.43 2.10 2.06
CA GLU A 142 14.54 0.94 1.16
C GLU A 142 14.45 -0.39 1.94
N LYS A 143 13.47 -0.51 2.82
CA LYS A 143 13.32 -1.73 3.62
C LYS A 143 12.56 -2.79 2.87
N ASP A 144 13.24 -3.93 2.61
CA ASP A 144 12.61 -5.10 2.03
C ASP A 144 11.88 -5.93 3.09
N PHE A 145 10.71 -6.47 2.71
CA PHE A 145 9.89 -7.37 3.47
C PHE A 145 9.39 -8.51 2.59
N HIS A 146 9.25 -9.67 3.19
CA HIS A 146 8.56 -10.79 2.57
C HIS A 146 7.11 -10.85 3.05
N VAL A 147 6.16 -10.83 2.12
CA VAL A 147 4.73 -11.00 2.39
C VAL A 147 4.43 -12.50 2.42
N ASN A 148 3.84 -12.96 3.53
CA ASN A 148 3.51 -14.37 3.77
C ASN A 148 1.99 -14.61 3.72
N GLY A 149 1.33 -14.07 2.70
CA GLY A 149 -0.10 -14.22 2.53
C GLY A 149 -0.89 -12.93 2.71
N LYS A 150 -2.17 -13.01 2.45
CA LYS A 150 -3.15 -11.95 2.70
C LYS A 150 -3.87 -12.19 4.03
N SER A 151 -4.45 -11.13 4.61
CA SER A 151 -5.32 -11.27 5.77
C SER A 151 -6.52 -12.16 5.42
N THR A 152 -6.81 -13.13 6.30
CA THR A 152 -7.98 -14.03 6.17
C THR A 152 -9.24 -13.44 6.83
N PHE A 153 -9.12 -12.31 7.51
CA PHE A 153 -10.29 -11.60 8.02
C PHE A 153 -11.10 -11.06 6.83
N LYS A 154 -12.42 -11.14 6.93
CA LYS A 154 -13.43 -10.85 5.89
C LYS A 154 -13.43 -9.41 5.32
N ASP A 155 -12.27 -8.77 5.29
CA ASP A 155 -12.07 -7.38 4.85
C ASP A 155 -11.64 -7.29 3.38
N GLU A 156 -12.11 -8.20 2.54
CA GLU A 156 -12.01 -8.04 1.09
C GLU A 156 -13.09 -7.05 0.66
N PHE A 157 -12.67 -5.87 0.26
CA PHE A 157 -13.59 -4.82 -0.19
C PHE A 157 -14.12 -5.07 -1.61
N VAL A 158 -13.35 -5.76 -2.45
CA VAL A 158 -13.66 -6.04 -3.86
C VAL A 158 -13.00 -7.36 -4.26
N THR A 159 -13.73 -8.18 -4.99
CA THR A 159 -13.21 -9.42 -5.60
C THR A 159 -12.84 -9.18 -7.06
N ALA A 160 -11.60 -9.50 -7.43
CA ALA A 160 -11.16 -9.43 -8.82
C ALA A 160 -11.73 -10.60 -9.63
N GLY A 161 -12.22 -10.30 -10.85
CA GLY A 161 -12.82 -11.27 -11.75
C GLY A 161 -14.30 -10.99 -12.00
N GLY A 162 -14.95 -11.90 -12.72
CA GLY A 162 -16.38 -11.79 -13.07
C GLY A 162 -16.64 -12.05 -14.54
N VAL A 163 -17.81 -11.64 -15.01
CA VAL A 163 -18.23 -11.77 -16.41
C VAL A 163 -17.33 -10.91 -17.29
N GLU A 164 -16.79 -11.51 -18.33
CA GLU A 164 -15.90 -10.85 -19.30
C GLU A 164 -16.55 -9.63 -19.96
N LEU A 165 -15.92 -8.49 -19.86
CA LEU A 165 -16.46 -7.21 -20.37
C LEU A 165 -16.74 -7.22 -21.88
N LYS A 166 -16.00 -8.02 -22.67
CA LYS A 166 -16.24 -8.20 -24.11
C LYS A 166 -17.59 -8.85 -24.42
N GLU A 167 -18.23 -9.52 -23.44
CA GLU A 167 -19.52 -10.17 -23.59
C GLU A 167 -20.71 -9.22 -23.33
N ILE A 168 -20.41 -7.98 -22.92
CA ILE A 168 -21.39 -6.96 -22.57
C ILE A 168 -21.42 -5.85 -23.63
N ASN A 169 -22.61 -5.43 -23.98
CA ASN A 169 -22.81 -4.20 -24.73
C ASN A 169 -22.94 -3.01 -23.78
N PHE A 170 -21.87 -2.24 -23.60
CA PHE A 170 -21.82 -1.09 -22.68
C PHE A 170 -22.76 0.07 -23.03
N LYS A 171 -23.45 0.04 -24.16
CA LYS A 171 -24.48 1.07 -24.47
C LYS A 171 -25.76 0.87 -23.67
N ASN A 172 -26.04 -0.38 -23.30
CA ASN A 172 -27.27 -0.75 -22.60
C ASN A 172 -27.11 -1.90 -21.61
N MET A 173 -25.90 -2.35 -21.38
CA MET A 173 -25.54 -3.45 -20.48
C MET A 173 -26.17 -4.81 -20.83
N ALA A 174 -26.63 -4.97 -22.06
CA ALA A 174 -27.17 -6.26 -22.53
C ALA A 174 -26.04 -7.25 -22.82
N SER A 175 -26.31 -8.54 -22.55
CA SER A 175 -25.42 -9.62 -22.94
C SER A 175 -25.35 -9.74 -24.48
N ARG A 176 -24.13 -9.91 -25.00
CA ARG A 176 -23.92 -10.20 -26.43
C ARG A 176 -24.21 -11.66 -26.79
N LYS A 177 -24.32 -12.54 -25.78
CA LYS A 177 -24.54 -14.00 -25.98
C LYS A 177 -25.96 -14.42 -25.72
N LEU A 178 -26.64 -13.81 -24.78
CA LEU A 178 -27.98 -14.17 -24.34
C LEU A 178 -28.96 -13.05 -24.68
N PRO A 179 -29.98 -13.30 -25.53
CA PRO A 179 -30.97 -12.27 -25.84
C PRO A 179 -31.82 -11.93 -24.61
N ASN A 180 -32.19 -10.67 -24.49
CA ASN A 180 -33.00 -10.13 -23.38
C ASN A 180 -32.41 -10.33 -21.98
N PHE A 181 -31.09 -10.47 -21.89
CA PHE A 181 -30.39 -10.67 -20.64
C PHE A 181 -29.43 -9.46 -20.37
N TYR A 182 -29.55 -8.87 -19.21
CA TYR A 182 -28.74 -7.72 -18.78
C TYR A 182 -27.89 -8.12 -17.60
N ILE A 183 -26.70 -7.54 -17.50
CA ILE A 183 -25.76 -7.84 -16.42
C ILE A 183 -25.19 -6.52 -15.91
N ALA A 184 -25.26 -6.31 -14.60
CA ALA A 184 -24.71 -5.14 -13.93
C ALA A 184 -24.17 -5.46 -12.53
N GLY A 185 -23.36 -4.56 -11.99
CA GLY A 185 -22.80 -4.67 -10.67
C GLY A 185 -21.50 -5.46 -10.61
N GLU A 186 -21.08 -5.80 -9.41
CA GLU A 186 -19.80 -6.46 -9.12
C GLU A 186 -19.65 -7.88 -9.68
N VAL A 187 -20.69 -8.42 -10.30
CA VAL A 187 -20.63 -9.67 -11.08
C VAL A 187 -19.84 -9.49 -12.38
N LEU A 188 -19.72 -8.27 -12.88
CA LEU A 188 -18.84 -7.91 -14.00
C LEU A 188 -17.38 -7.93 -13.56
N ASN A 189 -16.49 -8.16 -14.52
CA ASN A 189 -15.05 -8.08 -14.30
C ASN A 189 -14.58 -6.61 -14.16
N ILE A 190 -15.11 -5.93 -13.13
CA ILE A 190 -14.81 -4.56 -12.73
C ILE A 190 -14.42 -4.55 -11.26
N ASP A 191 -13.19 -4.18 -10.98
CA ASP A 191 -12.60 -4.21 -9.64
C ASP A 191 -11.71 -2.97 -9.43
N ALA A 192 -12.34 -1.83 -9.27
CA ALA A 192 -11.64 -0.56 -9.05
C ALA A 192 -11.12 -0.43 -7.61
N VAL A 193 -10.18 0.50 -7.42
CA VAL A 193 -9.70 0.91 -6.09
C VAL A 193 -10.83 1.50 -5.23
N THR A 194 -10.60 1.65 -3.93
CA THR A 194 -11.52 2.34 -3.02
C THR A 194 -11.71 3.81 -3.41
N GLY A 195 -12.87 4.39 -3.05
CA GLY A 195 -13.21 5.79 -3.36
C GLY A 195 -14.56 5.95 -4.05
N GLY A 196 -15.43 4.92 -3.97
CA GLY A 196 -16.78 4.95 -4.53
C GLY A 196 -16.88 4.54 -6.01
N PHE A 197 -15.76 4.22 -6.67
CA PHE A 197 -15.72 3.89 -8.10
C PHE A 197 -16.57 2.66 -8.44
N ASN A 198 -16.54 1.61 -7.61
CA ASN A 198 -17.33 0.40 -7.83
C ASN A 198 -18.83 0.69 -7.70
N PHE A 199 -19.27 1.49 -6.73
CA PHE A 199 -20.66 1.95 -6.62
C PHE A 199 -21.06 2.81 -7.81
N GLN A 200 -20.19 3.73 -8.24
CA GLN A 200 -20.48 4.57 -9.41
C GLN A 200 -20.66 3.73 -10.67
N ALA A 201 -19.85 2.68 -10.85
CA ALA A 201 -20.02 1.74 -11.95
C ALA A 201 -21.39 1.08 -11.88
N CYS A 202 -21.76 0.47 -10.75
CA CYS A 202 -23.05 -0.19 -10.55
C CYS A 202 -24.25 0.75 -10.84
N TRP A 203 -24.18 1.99 -10.37
CA TRP A 203 -25.26 2.96 -10.61
C TRP A 203 -25.37 3.35 -12.09
N SER A 204 -24.23 3.57 -12.76
CA SER A 204 -24.21 3.89 -14.20
C SER A 204 -24.74 2.76 -15.04
N GLU A 205 -24.37 1.53 -14.72
CA GLU A 205 -24.84 0.31 -15.37
C GLU A 205 -26.35 0.13 -15.20
N ALA A 206 -26.86 0.26 -13.98
CA ALA A 206 -28.29 0.19 -13.69
C ALA A 206 -29.09 1.26 -14.44
N PHE A 207 -28.55 2.48 -14.53
CA PHE A 207 -29.17 3.57 -15.29
C PHE A 207 -29.28 3.24 -16.78
N LEU A 208 -28.21 2.70 -17.40
CA LEU A 208 -28.22 2.29 -18.81
C LEU A 208 -29.24 1.19 -19.10
N ILE A 209 -29.38 0.22 -18.19
CA ILE A 209 -30.41 -0.83 -18.30
C ILE A 209 -31.81 -0.21 -18.26
N ALA A 210 -32.06 0.65 -17.28
CA ALA A 210 -33.36 1.29 -17.12
C ALA A 210 -33.75 2.12 -18.37
N GLN A 211 -32.78 2.86 -18.94
CA GLN A 211 -33.01 3.58 -20.19
C GLN A 211 -33.39 2.66 -21.35
N ASP A 212 -32.66 1.57 -21.55
CA ASP A 212 -32.92 0.61 -22.64
C ASP A 212 -34.30 -0.06 -22.49
N LEU A 213 -34.65 -0.47 -21.26
CA LEU A 213 -35.96 -1.07 -20.98
C LEU A 213 -37.11 -0.09 -21.20
N ASN A 214 -36.98 1.15 -20.86
CA ASN A 214 -38.01 2.17 -21.07
C ASN A 214 -38.27 2.48 -22.57
N THR A 215 -37.27 2.22 -23.43
CA THR A 215 -37.41 2.43 -24.88
C THR A 215 -38.02 1.21 -25.61
N LYS A 216 -38.04 0.06 -24.94
CA LYS A 216 -38.65 -1.15 -25.47
C LYS A 216 -40.12 -1.19 -25.11
N THR A 217 -40.99 -1.05 -26.11
CA THR A 217 -42.40 -1.32 -25.96
C THR A 217 -42.55 -2.86 -25.92
N PHE A 218 -43.01 -3.40 -24.82
CA PHE A 218 -43.33 -4.82 -24.67
C PHE A 218 -44.70 -5.12 -25.27
#